data_71cac65202401ce1f7403f4fba85d886
#
_entry.id   71cac65202401ce1f7403f4fba85d886
#
_cell.length_a   1.000
_cell.length_b   1.000
_cell.length_c   1.000
_cell.angle_alpha   90.00
_cell.angle_beta   90.00
_cell.angle_gamma   90.00
#
_symmetry.space_group_name_H-M   'P 1'
#
loop_
_entity.id
_entity.type
_entity.pdbx_description
1 polymer ?
#
loop_
_entity_poly.entity_id
_entity_poly.type
_entity_poly.pdbx_seq_one_letter_code
_entity_poly.pdbx_strand_id
1 'polypeptide(L)'
;MFYILYHRASKIERDLQLYPVSAPLQDIVEMDLIPATPAPEFKEITEWANSQPLSIKGLKGKVVLIDCWTYTCIFCLRTVPIMRRLQQKYGKYGLQVVQAHSAEYHFAMDHANIRRALSRYNINDVPVAFDITNKTWEAYGNMYWPKHVFVDHNGLIRYEHAGYGGMEDFEDVVVELLEEAGHKPVEGKEQEDPKDEIYDVYGMHFYGMAPEICVGYSRLRRFGNNQTLKPDSVNFMVDPGSHDINVVYLRGGWIWQREGVQYRPGGKDQNAAVIMKYSTAKRVHGIMGTSDGKPGKMEIKLDGNHLTKEQLGRNAKLEGDISVASIEWPFMYNLVRTEKTEAREIEIIPRSDNFVFYTFVFG
;
A
#
# COMPACT_ATOMS: atom_id res chain seq x y z
N MET A 1 23.96 -16.29 0.06
CA MET A 1 23.06 -16.22 1.21
C MET A 1 21.66 -15.68 0.84
N PHE A 2 21.54 -14.73 -0.10
CA PHE A 2 20.26 -14.23 -0.66
C PHE A 2 19.40 -15.28 -1.40
N TYR A 3 19.99 -16.33 -1.92
CA TYR A 3 19.32 -17.39 -2.69
C TYR A 3 18.46 -18.33 -1.83
N ILE A 4 18.73 -18.42 -0.53
CA ILE A 4 18.04 -19.35 0.38
C ILE A 4 16.69 -18.77 0.85
N LEU A 5 16.58 -17.47 1.09
CA LEU A 5 15.32 -16.84 1.51
C LEU A 5 14.30 -16.78 0.35
N TYR A 6 14.75 -16.54 -0.89
CA TYR A 6 13.88 -16.58 -2.07
C TYR A 6 13.37 -18.00 -2.36
N HIS A 7 14.19 -19.04 -2.09
CA HIS A 7 13.78 -20.43 -2.26
C HIS A 7 12.78 -20.91 -1.19
N ARG A 8 12.79 -20.36 0.02
CA ARG A 8 11.80 -20.70 1.05
C ARG A 8 10.44 -20.09 0.78
N ALA A 9 10.36 -18.80 0.42
CA ALA A 9 9.10 -18.17 0.01
C ALA A 9 8.48 -18.88 -1.22
N SER A 10 9.29 -19.19 -2.24
CA SER A 10 8.81 -19.92 -3.42
C SER A 10 8.48 -21.40 -3.15
N LYS A 11 8.96 -21.97 -2.05
CA LYS A 11 8.61 -23.33 -1.62
C LYS A 11 7.26 -23.33 -0.91
N ILE A 12 7.01 -22.34 -0.03
CA ILE A 12 5.70 -22.18 0.64
C ILE A 12 4.59 -21.94 -0.38
N GLU A 13 4.79 -21.09 -1.40
CA GLU A 13 3.80 -20.87 -2.47
C GLU A 13 3.55 -22.12 -3.33
N ARG A 14 4.55 -22.99 -3.52
CA ARG A 14 4.40 -24.25 -4.25
C ARG A 14 3.75 -25.34 -3.39
N ASP A 15 4.02 -25.37 -2.10
CA ASP A 15 3.48 -26.38 -1.20
C ASP A 15 2.00 -26.10 -0.86
N LEU A 16 1.56 -24.83 -0.89
CA LEU A 16 0.14 -24.45 -0.71
C LEU A 16 -0.78 -24.93 -1.86
N GLN A 17 -0.23 -25.28 -3.02
CA GLN A 17 -1.02 -25.84 -4.14
C GLN A 17 -1.25 -27.37 -4.06
N LEU A 18 -0.66 -28.07 -3.10
CA LEU A 18 -0.64 -29.52 -3.07
C LEU A 18 -1.27 -30.20 -1.84
N TYR A 19 -1.81 -29.44 -0.86
CA TYR A 19 -2.40 -30.05 0.33
C TYR A 19 -3.92 -29.88 0.39
N PRO A 20 -4.69 -30.96 0.61
CA PRO A 20 -6.11 -30.89 0.89
C PRO A 20 -6.35 -30.27 2.28
N VAL A 21 -7.41 -29.47 2.39
CA VAL A 21 -7.84 -28.70 3.57
C VAL A 21 -8.28 -29.64 4.71
N SER A 22 -7.38 -30.41 5.30
CA SER A 22 -7.67 -31.21 6.52
C SER A 22 -6.42 -31.71 7.26
N ALA A 23 -5.42 -30.87 7.48
CA ALA A 23 -4.39 -31.20 8.47
C ALA A 23 -4.38 -30.09 9.55
N PRO A 24 -4.33 -30.41 10.84
CA PRO A 24 -4.18 -29.40 11.88
C PRO A 24 -2.79 -28.76 11.75
N LEU A 25 -2.76 -27.46 11.55
CA LEU A 25 -1.56 -26.64 11.63
C LEU A 25 -1.07 -26.64 13.10
N GLN A 26 -0.29 -27.66 13.44
CA GLN A 26 0.50 -27.75 14.65
C GLN A 26 1.94 -28.10 14.29
N ASP A 27 2.55 -27.29 13.42
CA ASP A 27 4.00 -27.18 13.42
C ASP A 27 4.30 -25.78 13.95
N ILE A 28 4.75 -25.74 15.21
CA ILE A 28 5.40 -24.58 15.81
C ILE A 28 6.61 -24.32 14.91
N VAL A 29 6.49 -23.35 14.01
CA VAL A 29 7.64 -22.79 13.31
C VAL A 29 8.43 -22.05 14.40
N GLU A 30 9.49 -22.68 14.92
CA GLU A 30 10.46 -21.97 15.75
C GLU A 30 10.87 -20.70 15.01
N MET A 31 10.64 -19.54 15.63
CA MET A 31 11.06 -18.26 15.07
C MET A 31 12.58 -18.20 15.04
N ASP A 32 13.16 -18.46 13.88
CA ASP A 32 14.60 -18.34 13.69
C ASP A 32 14.98 -16.85 13.63
N LEU A 33 15.42 -16.28 14.74
CA LEU A 33 16.09 -15.00 14.71
C LEU A 33 17.31 -15.09 13.75
N ILE A 34 17.48 -14.09 12.89
CA ILE A 34 18.60 -14.06 11.97
C ILE A 34 19.91 -13.74 12.72
N PRO A 35 21.09 -14.15 12.19
CA PRO A 35 22.37 -13.76 12.78
C PRO A 35 22.44 -12.24 12.96
N ALA A 36 22.70 -11.82 14.20
CA ALA A 36 22.72 -10.43 14.61
C ALA A 36 23.71 -9.59 13.78
N THR A 37 23.20 -8.55 13.10
CA THR A 37 24.01 -7.62 12.30
C THR A 37 23.74 -6.19 12.73
N PRO A 38 24.74 -5.27 12.73
CA PRO A 38 24.51 -3.89 13.10
C PRO A 38 23.44 -3.23 12.22
N ALA A 39 22.42 -2.63 12.85
CA ALA A 39 21.42 -1.87 12.13
C ALA A 39 22.03 -0.58 11.55
N PRO A 40 21.78 -0.28 10.27
CA PRO A 40 22.19 0.99 9.67
C PRO A 40 21.52 2.18 10.36
N GLU A 41 22.22 3.33 10.41
CA GLU A 41 21.59 4.60 10.81
C GLU A 41 20.53 5.04 9.77
N PHE A 42 19.55 5.84 10.22
CA PHE A 42 18.64 6.54 9.33
C PHE A 42 19.45 7.53 8.48
N LYS A 43 19.31 7.46 7.15
CA LYS A 43 20.09 8.24 6.20
C LYS A 43 19.24 9.28 5.48
N GLU A 44 19.77 10.50 5.38
CA GLU A 44 19.17 11.59 4.60
C GLU A 44 17.69 11.84 4.88
N ILE A 45 17.29 11.67 6.14
CA ILE A 45 15.92 11.99 6.57
C ILE A 45 15.73 13.49 6.50
N THR A 46 14.77 13.92 5.69
CA THR A 46 14.53 15.34 5.43
C THR A 46 13.64 15.99 6.48
N GLU A 47 12.82 15.18 7.18
CA GLU A 47 11.94 15.63 8.26
C GLU A 47 11.55 14.47 9.17
N TRP A 48 11.22 14.79 10.40
CA TRP A 48 10.59 13.88 11.36
C TRP A 48 9.22 14.42 11.79
N ALA A 49 8.21 13.58 11.76
CA ALA A 49 6.91 13.86 12.36
C ALA A 49 6.77 13.09 13.68
N ASN A 50 5.99 13.64 14.61
CA ASN A 50 5.64 13.06 15.92
C ASN A 50 6.84 12.85 16.87
N SER A 51 8.05 13.30 16.50
CA SER A 51 9.23 13.24 17.38
C SER A 51 10.30 14.24 16.95
N GLN A 52 11.31 14.44 17.83
CA GLN A 52 12.60 14.98 17.42
C GLN A 52 13.34 13.94 16.58
N PRO A 53 14.38 14.32 15.82
CA PRO A 53 15.21 13.38 15.05
C PRO A 53 15.74 12.24 15.92
N LEU A 54 15.59 11.01 15.42
CA LEU A 54 16.07 9.78 16.07
C LEU A 54 17.28 9.21 15.33
N SER A 55 18.08 8.42 16.04
CA SER A 55 19.17 7.63 15.46
C SER A 55 19.23 6.26 16.11
N ILE A 56 19.70 5.24 15.38
CA ILE A 56 19.86 3.88 15.95
C ILE A 56 20.80 3.91 17.16
N LYS A 57 21.88 4.69 17.05
CA LYS A 57 22.80 4.89 18.19
C LYS A 57 22.11 5.52 19.40
N GLY A 58 21.21 6.49 19.19
CA GLY A 58 20.46 7.17 20.26
C GLY A 58 19.38 6.31 20.87
N LEU A 59 18.97 5.25 20.18
CA LEU A 59 17.95 4.30 20.62
C LEU A 59 18.53 3.06 21.34
N LYS A 60 19.86 2.99 21.53
CA LYS A 60 20.47 1.89 22.30
C LYS A 60 19.83 1.77 23.68
N GLY A 61 19.62 0.53 24.11
CA GLY A 61 18.88 0.18 25.33
C GLY A 61 17.38 -0.04 25.08
N LYS A 62 16.87 0.29 23.88
CA LYS A 62 15.50 0.00 23.46
C LYS A 62 15.47 -1.10 22.40
N VAL A 63 14.38 -1.83 22.35
CA VAL A 63 14.00 -2.64 21.18
C VAL A 63 13.38 -1.70 20.16
N VAL A 64 13.83 -1.77 18.90
CA VAL A 64 13.34 -0.88 17.84
C VAL A 64 12.67 -1.69 16.75
N LEU A 65 11.43 -1.36 16.42
CA LEU A 65 10.72 -1.89 15.25
C LEU A 65 10.67 -0.81 14.18
N ILE A 66 11.39 -1.02 13.08
CA ILE A 66 11.39 -0.11 11.93
C ILE A 66 10.40 -0.64 10.90
N ASP A 67 9.38 0.17 10.57
CA ASP A 67 8.40 -0.09 9.53
C ASP A 67 8.69 0.78 8.31
N CYS A 68 9.24 0.18 7.25
CA CYS A 68 9.47 0.84 5.97
C CYS A 68 8.18 0.78 5.15
N TRP A 69 7.54 1.91 4.96
CA TRP A 69 6.20 2.01 4.39
C TRP A 69 6.03 3.19 3.42
N THR A 70 4.90 3.21 2.71
CA THR A 70 4.43 4.38 1.96
C THR A 70 2.91 4.46 2.03
N TYR A 71 2.36 5.67 2.03
CA TYR A 71 0.92 5.88 2.19
C TYR A 71 0.09 5.48 0.95
N THR A 72 0.74 5.15 -0.16
CA THR A 72 0.12 4.64 -1.39
C THR A 72 0.02 3.12 -1.44
N CYS A 73 0.71 2.41 -0.55
CA CYS A 73 0.73 0.96 -0.52
C CYS A 73 -0.40 0.41 0.37
N ILE A 74 -1.34 -0.35 -0.20
CA ILE A 74 -2.45 -0.95 0.56
C ILE A 74 -1.95 -1.92 1.64
N PHE A 75 -0.90 -2.68 1.35
CA PHE A 75 -0.29 -3.60 2.31
C PHE A 75 0.32 -2.87 3.50
N CYS A 76 0.95 -1.70 3.26
CA CYS A 76 1.45 -0.84 4.32
C CYS A 76 0.33 -0.26 5.19
N LEU A 77 -0.77 0.17 4.57
CA LEU A 77 -1.91 0.69 5.33
C LEU A 77 -2.48 -0.38 6.28
N ARG A 78 -2.51 -1.64 5.86
CA ARG A 78 -2.97 -2.77 6.69
C ARG A 78 -2.08 -3.01 7.91
N THR A 79 -0.81 -2.61 7.89
CA THR A 79 0.11 -2.77 9.03
C THR A 79 0.02 -1.62 10.04
N VAL A 80 -0.50 -0.46 9.66
CA VAL A 80 -0.61 0.72 10.55
C VAL A 80 -1.28 0.41 11.89
N PRO A 81 -2.43 -0.30 11.96
CA PRO A 81 -3.04 -0.64 13.24
C PRO A 81 -2.15 -1.54 14.10
N ILE A 82 -1.39 -2.45 13.48
CA ILE A 82 -0.48 -3.35 14.18
C ILE A 82 0.67 -2.55 14.80
N MET A 83 1.29 -1.66 14.03
CA MET A 83 2.38 -0.79 14.51
C MET A 83 1.93 0.07 15.70
N ARG A 84 0.74 0.65 15.60
CA ARG A 84 0.14 1.44 16.67
C ARG A 84 -0.09 0.60 17.92
N ARG A 85 -0.70 -0.58 17.80
CA ARG A 85 -0.97 -1.50 18.90
C ARG A 85 0.32 -1.92 19.61
N LEU A 86 1.34 -2.33 18.87
CA LEU A 86 2.63 -2.73 19.43
C LEU A 86 3.27 -1.58 20.21
N GLN A 87 3.29 -0.36 19.63
CA GLN A 87 3.81 0.82 20.35
C GLN A 87 3.05 1.12 21.63
N GLN A 88 1.72 1.09 21.60
CA GLN A 88 0.87 1.38 22.75
C GLN A 88 1.06 0.35 23.85
N LYS A 89 1.14 -0.93 23.51
CA LYS A 89 1.26 -2.02 24.47
C LYS A 89 2.66 -2.12 25.06
N TYR A 90 3.69 -2.07 24.22
CA TYR A 90 5.06 -2.39 24.60
C TYR A 90 5.98 -1.17 24.76
N GLY A 91 5.55 0.02 24.38
CA GLY A 91 6.36 1.25 24.51
C GLY A 91 6.83 1.51 25.94
N LYS A 92 5.99 1.24 26.94
CA LYS A 92 6.34 1.35 28.39
C LYS A 92 7.41 0.35 28.86
N TYR A 93 7.62 -0.72 28.09
CA TYR A 93 8.65 -1.74 28.36
C TYR A 93 9.93 -1.53 27.54
N GLY A 94 10.00 -0.44 26.75
CA GLY A 94 11.21 -0.11 25.99
C GLY A 94 11.12 -0.39 24.49
N LEU A 95 9.96 -0.77 23.94
CA LEU A 95 9.76 -0.79 22.50
C LEU A 95 9.68 0.63 21.94
N GLN A 96 10.36 0.88 20.82
CA GLN A 96 10.19 2.07 20.00
C GLN A 96 9.85 1.65 18.56
N VAL A 97 8.62 1.88 18.13
CA VAL A 97 8.27 1.76 16.72
C VAL A 97 8.70 3.05 16.01
N VAL A 98 9.31 2.91 14.84
CA VAL A 98 9.72 4.01 13.97
C VAL A 98 9.23 3.69 12.56
N GLN A 99 8.38 4.55 12.00
CA GLN A 99 7.94 4.41 10.62
C GLN A 99 8.86 5.23 9.70
N ALA A 100 9.49 4.57 8.72
CA ALA A 100 10.28 5.21 7.67
C ALA A 100 9.44 5.28 6.39
N HIS A 101 8.92 6.47 6.08
CA HIS A 101 8.14 6.68 4.86
C HIS A 101 9.08 6.86 3.66
N SER A 102 9.14 5.84 2.79
CA SER A 102 9.95 5.83 1.57
C SER A 102 9.03 5.94 0.36
N ALA A 103 9.32 6.91 -0.52
CA ALA A 103 8.39 7.28 -1.60
C ALA A 103 8.34 6.24 -2.71
N GLU A 104 7.13 5.77 -3.04
CA GLU A 104 6.86 4.90 -4.20
C GLU A 104 6.60 5.70 -5.47
N TYR A 105 5.95 6.86 -5.34
CA TYR A 105 5.62 7.79 -6.42
C TYR A 105 6.27 9.14 -6.16
N HIS A 106 6.52 9.90 -7.22
CA HIS A 106 7.12 11.23 -7.09
C HIS A 106 6.30 12.16 -6.17
N PHE A 107 4.98 12.15 -6.27
CA PHE A 107 4.12 12.95 -5.40
C PHE A 107 4.18 12.54 -3.92
N ALA A 108 4.64 11.34 -3.61
CA ALA A 108 4.84 10.87 -2.24
C ALA A 108 6.15 11.37 -1.60
N MET A 109 6.98 12.09 -2.37
CA MET A 109 8.12 12.86 -1.86
C MET A 109 7.72 14.18 -1.24
N ASP A 110 6.52 14.68 -1.52
CA ASP A 110 6.02 15.95 -0.99
C ASP A 110 5.66 15.82 0.49
N HIS A 111 6.34 16.59 1.34
CA HIS A 111 6.14 16.60 2.79
C HIS A 111 4.70 16.96 3.19
N ALA A 112 4.03 17.85 2.44
CA ALA A 112 2.64 18.19 2.72
C ALA A 112 1.71 16.99 2.47
N ASN A 113 1.97 16.20 1.42
CA ASN A 113 1.20 14.99 1.14
C ASN A 113 1.45 13.92 2.20
N ILE A 114 2.69 13.74 2.66
CA ILE A 114 3.00 12.82 3.76
C ILE A 114 2.23 13.23 5.02
N ARG A 115 2.29 14.51 5.43
CA ARG A 115 1.56 15.00 6.62
C ARG A 115 0.04 14.82 6.49
N ARG A 116 -0.54 15.05 5.30
CA ARG A 116 -1.96 14.78 5.03
C ARG A 116 -2.29 13.31 5.22
N ALA A 117 -1.41 12.41 4.75
CA ALA A 117 -1.56 10.97 4.93
C ALA A 117 -1.48 10.57 6.41
N LEU A 118 -0.51 11.09 7.17
CA LEU A 118 -0.40 10.84 8.61
C LEU A 118 -1.69 11.24 9.35
N SER A 119 -2.22 12.44 9.05
CA SER A 119 -3.49 12.91 9.61
C SER A 119 -4.66 12.01 9.21
N ARG A 120 -4.74 11.61 7.92
CA ARG A 120 -5.81 10.77 7.40
C ARG A 120 -5.86 9.40 8.04
N TYR A 121 -4.71 8.78 8.27
CA TYR A 121 -4.60 7.44 8.84
C TYR A 121 -4.40 7.46 10.36
N ASN A 122 -4.55 8.65 10.99
CA ASN A 122 -4.41 8.84 12.43
C ASN A 122 -3.06 8.32 12.97
N ILE A 123 -1.97 8.59 12.25
CA ILE A 123 -0.60 8.27 12.66
C ILE A 123 -0.03 9.48 13.39
N ASN A 124 -0.21 9.54 14.72
CA ASN A 124 0.14 10.69 15.56
C ASN A 124 0.95 10.32 16.80
N ASP A 125 1.11 9.03 17.08
CA ASP A 125 1.73 8.48 18.28
C ASP A 125 3.03 7.69 18.02
N VAL A 126 3.40 7.54 16.74
CA VAL A 126 4.61 6.85 16.30
C VAL A 126 5.52 7.84 15.56
N PRO A 127 6.84 7.92 15.88
CA PRO A 127 7.80 8.68 15.08
C PRO A 127 7.78 8.28 13.61
N VAL A 128 7.74 9.27 12.71
CA VAL A 128 7.80 9.04 11.26
C VAL A 128 8.98 9.80 10.64
N ALA A 129 9.90 9.06 10.05
CA ALA A 129 11.03 9.58 9.28
C ALA A 129 10.62 9.76 7.80
N PHE A 130 10.86 10.93 7.21
CA PHE A 130 10.58 11.19 5.79
C PHE A 130 11.83 10.83 4.97
N ASP A 131 11.89 9.57 4.52
CA ASP A 131 12.94 9.01 3.67
C ASP A 131 12.59 9.22 2.19
N ILE A 132 12.43 10.50 1.79
CA ILE A 132 11.99 10.85 0.43
C ILE A 132 13.03 10.54 -0.65
N THR A 133 14.32 10.41 -0.27
CA THR A 133 15.41 10.03 -1.16
C THR A 133 15.62 8.51 -1.22
N ASN A 134 14.88 7.74 -0.43
CA ASN A 134 14.99 6.29 -0.29
C ASN A 134 16.37 5.82 0.21
N LYS A 135 17.16 6.69 0.88
CA LYS A 135 18.51 6.32 1.37
C LYS A 135 18.48 5.44 2.60
N THR A 136 17.50 5.61 3.48
CA THR A 136 17.25 4.66 4.56
C THR A 136 16.72 3.35 4.01
N TRP A 137 15.76 3.39 3.08
CA TRP A 137 15.28 2.25 2.32
C TRP A 137 16.42 1.40 1.73
N GLU A 138 17.34 2.04 1.00
CA GLU A 138 18.50 1.38 0.41
C GLU A 138 19.44 0.78 1.48
N ALA A 139 19.68 1.52 2.58
CA ALA A 139 20.56 1.08 3.65
C ALA A 139 20.09 -0.20 4.33
N TYR A 140 18.77 -0.38 4.44
CA TYR A 140 18.16 -1.62 4.96
C TYR A 140 17.94 -2.69 3.89
N GLY A 141 18.48 -2.52 2.67
CA GLY A 141 18.36 -3.50 1.58
C GLY A 141 16.93 -3.78 1.16
N ASN A 142 16.05 -2.80 1.25
CA ASN A 142 14.63 -2.98 0.94
C ASN A 142 14.40 -3.11 -0.56
N MET A 143 13.44 -3.94 -0.94
CA MET A 143 13.01 -4.15 -2.33
C MET A 143 11.48 -4.07 -2.48
N TYR A 144 10.73 -4.19 -1.37
CA TYR A 144 9.27 -4.28 -1.35
C TYR A 144 8.68 -3.51 -0.17
N TRP A 145 7.46 -3.00 -0.31
CA TRP A 145 6.63 -2.44 0.75
C TRP A 145 5.55 -3.44 1.21
N PRO A 146 5.26 -3.49 2.52
CA PRO A 146 6.06 -2.99 3.63
C PRO A 146 7.29 -3.87 3.89
N LYS A 147 8.29 -3.35 4.62
CA LYS A 147 9.33 -4.16 5.26
C LYS A 147 9.47 -3.76 6.71
N HIS A 148 9.52 -4.75 7.59
CA HIS A 148 9.65 -4.60 9.03
C HIS A 148 11.02 -5.13 9.47
N VAL A 149 11.73 -4.36 10.30
CA VAL A 149 13.05 -4.73 10.80
C VAL A 149 13.06 -4.58 12.32
N PHE A 150 13.38 -5.66 13.02
CA PHE A 150 13.44 -5.70 14.48
C PHE A 150 14.89 -5.62 14.93
N VAL A 151 15.17 -4.62 15.75
CA VAL A 151 16.51 -4.30 16.24
C VAL A 151 16.51 -4.45 17.75
N ASP A 152 17.49 -5.18 18.30
CA ASP A 152 17.61 -5.40 19.73
C ASP A 152 18.15 -4.17 20.48
N HIS A 153 18.19 -4.25 21.80
CA HIS A 153 18.67 -3.18 22.69
C HIS A 153 20.15 -2.82 22.49
N ASN A 154 20.94 -3.65 21.79
CA ASN A 154 22.34 -3.39 21.43
C ASN A 154 22.47 -2.67 20.07
N GLY A 155 21.37 -2.54 19.31
CA GLY A 155 21.34 -1.96 17.97
C GLY A 155 21.66 -2.97 16.87
N LEU A 156 21.38 -4.25 17.09
CA LEU A 156 21.59 -5.32 16.11
C LEU A 156 20.25 -5.76 15.52
N ILE A 157 20.19 -5.96 14.21
CA ILE A 157 19.03 -6.54 13.51
C ILE A 157 18.92 -8.01 13.92
N ARG A 158 17.74 -8.43 14.37
CA ARG A 158 17.46 -9.78 14.85
C ARG A 158 16.38 -10.49 14.01
N TYR A 159 15.45 -9.75 13.44
CA TYR A 159 14.39 -10.28 12.61
C TYR A 159 14.03 -9.31 11.50
N GLU A 160 13.68 -9.82 10.32
CA GLU A 160 13.22 -9.04 9.18
C GLU A 160 12.02 -9.73 8.52
N HIS A 161 11.02 -8.93 8.18
CA HIS A 161 9.84 -9.40 7.47
C HIS A 161 9.53 -8.47 6.29
N ALA A 162 9.24 -9.03 5.11
CA ALA A 162 8.90 -8.27 3.90
C ALA A 162 7.53 -8.71 3.36
N GLY A 163 6.67 -7.72 3.06
CA GLY A 163 5.33 -7.96 2.54
C GLY A 163 4.25 -7.96 3.62
N TYR A 164 3.03 -8.38 3.22
CA TYR A 164 1.87 -8.50 4.09
C TYR A 164 1.51 -9.99 4.30
N GLY A 165 1.14 -10.37 5.53
CA GLY A 165 0.95 -11.73 6.00
C GLY A 165 2.12 -12.16 6.90
N GLY A 166 1.94 -13.15 7.78
CA GLY A 166 2.98 -13.59 8.73
C GLY A 166 3.33 -12.57 9.82
N MET A 167 2.43 -11.60 10.08
CA MET A 167 2.65 -10.59 11.12
C MET A 167 2.11 -11.01 12.49
N GLU A 168 1.52 -12.16 12.57
CA GLU A 168 1.08 -12.81 13.80
C GLU A 168 2.25 -13.07 14.76
N ASP A 169 3.47 -13.20 14.24
CA ASP A 169 4.69 -13.45 15.01
C ASP A 169 5.35 -12.16 15.53
N PHE A 170 4.93 -10.98 15.07
CA PHE A 170 5.58 -9.70 15.43
C PHE A 170 5.55 -9.44 16.94
N GLU A 171 4.47 -9.80 17.58
CA GLU A 171 4.32 -9.62 19.01
C GLU A 171 5.27 -10.54 19.80
N ASP A 172 5.42 -11.78 19.35
CA ASP A 172 6.30 -12.76 19.97
C ASP A 172 7.78 -12.33 19.83
N VAL A 173 8.20 -11.83 18.64
CA VAL A 173 9.53 -11.23 18.43
C VAL A 173 9.78 -10.04 19.35
N VAL A 174 8.79 -9.15 19.50
CA VAL A 174 8.91 -7.98 20.38
C VAL A 174 9.09 -8.42 21.82
N VAL A 175 8.30 -9.40 22.29
CA VAL A 175 8.39 -9.92 23.67
C VAL A 175 9.76 -10.54 23.93
N GLU A 176 10.23 -11.41 23.04
CA GLU A 176 11.56 -12.07 23.16
C GLU A 176 12.69 -11.04 23.28
N LEU A 177 12.72 -10.04 22.37
CA LEU A 177 13.76 -9.01 22.39
C LEU A 177 13.69 -8.10 23.62
N LEU A 178 12.48 -7.83 24.16
CA LEU A 178 12.31 -7.09 25.39
C LEU A 178 12.77 -7.90 26.61
N GLU A 179 12.54 -9.21 26.64
CA GLU A 179 13.03 -10.09 27.68
C GLU A 179 14.57 -10.18 27.69
N GLU A 180 15.20 -10.29 26.50
CA GLU A 180 16.66 -10.19 26.35
C GLU A 180 17.20 -8.86 26.87
N ALA A 181 16.45 -7.76 26.73
CA ALA A 181 16.78 -6.45 27.29
C ALA A 181 16.55 -6.33 28.81
N GLY A 182 16.07 -7.41 29.46
CA GLY A 182 15.82 -7.46 30.89
C GLY A 182 14.45 -6.94 31.34
N HIS A 183 13.53 -6.72 30.41
CA HIS A 183 12.15 -6.35 30.72
C HIS A 183 11.28 -7.59 30.92
N LYS A 184 10.12 -7.39 31.56
CA LYS A 184 9.10 -8.44 31.74
C LYS A 184 7.77 -7.94 31.18
N PRO A 185 7.60 -7.96 29.86
CA PRO A 185 6.35 -7.54 29.25
C PRO A 185 5.21 -8.50 29.66
N VAL A 186 3.99 -7.97 29.77
CA VAL A 186 2.82 -8.79 30.02
C VAL A 186 2.40 -9.41 28.70
N GLU A 187 2.43 -10.74 28.65
CA GLU A 187 1.93 -11.50 27.50
C GLU A 187 0.40 -11.35 27.35
N GLY A 188 -0.07 -11.49 26.16
CA GLY A 188 -1.49 -11.51 25.81
C GLY A 188 -1.73 -10.92 24.44
N LYS A 189 -2.10 -11.75 23.48
CA LYS A 189 -2.50 -11.30 22.14
C LYS A 189 -3.82 -10.54 22.27
N GLU A 190 -3.78 -9.22 22.16
CA GLU A 190 -4.99 -8.43 21.96
C GLU A 190 -5.47 -8.66 20.54
N GLN A 191 -6.78 -8.88 20.38
CA GLN A 191 -7.39 -8.99 19.05
C GLN A 191 -7.31 -7.65 18.33
N GLU A 192 -7.15 -7.70 17.02
CA GLU A 192 -7.32 -6.53 16.16
C GLU A 192 -8.66 -5.87 16.45
N ASP A 193 -8.69 -4.53 16.53
CA ASP A 193 -9.95 -3.81 16.62
C ASP A 193 -10.66 -3.86 15.25
N PRO A 194 -11.71 -4.69 15.09
CA PRO A 194 -12.41 -4.82 13.82
C PRO A 194 -13.15 -3.54 13.42
N LYS A 195 -13.22 -2.56 14.32
CA LYS A 195 -13.81 -1.23 14.08
C LYS A 195 -12.80 -0.22 13.57
N ASP A 196 -11.49 -0.56 13.53
CA ASP A 196 -10.52 0.33 12.90
C ASP A 196 -10.90 0.52 11.44
N GLU A 197 -11.08 1.77 11.07
CA GLU A 197 -11.49 2.18 9.75
C GLU A 197 -10.54 1.68 8.64
N ILE A 198 -9.25 1.54 8.96
CA ILE A 198 -8.25 1.00 8.03
C ILE A 198 -8.62 -0.43 7.63
N TYR A 199 -9.09 -1.25 8.57
CA TYR A 199 -9.50 -2.63 8.25
C TYR A 199 -10.77 -2.68 7.39
N ASP A 200 -11.77 -1.84 7.63
CA ASP A 200 -12.97 -1.81 6.77
C ASP A 200 -12.64 -1.36 5.34
N VAL A 201 -11.82 -0.32 5.20
CA VAL A 201 -11.54 0.30 3.90
C VAL A 201 -10.44 -0.44 3.13
N TYR A 202 -9.32 -0.76 3.79
CA TYR A 202 -8.10 -1.29 3.15
C TYR A 202 -7.80 -2.75 3.51
N GLY A 203 -8.54 -3.35 4.42
CA GLY A 203 -8.34 -4.71 4.90
C GLY A 203 -8.40 -5.77 3.78
N MET A 204 -7.84 -6.93 4.06
CA MET A 204 -7.96 -8.09 3.19
C MET A 204 -9.24 -8.86 3.55
N HIS A 205 -10.27 -8.70 2.73
CA HIS A 205 -11.59 -9.28 3.01
C HIS A 205 -11.71 -10.75 2.54
N PHE A 206 -10.79 -11.22 1.70
CA PHE A 206 -10.71 -12.61 1.21
C PHE A 206 -9.37 -12.83 0.46
N TYR A 207 -9.03 -14.10 0.22
CA TYR A 207 -7.86 -14.46 -0.58
C TYR A 207 -8.21 -14.51 -2.08
N GLY A 208 -7.21 -14.26 -2.95
CA GLY A 208 -7.39 -14.32 -4.40
C GLY A 208 -7.90 -13.03 -5.05
N MET A 209 -7.61 -11.88 -4.43
CA MET A 209 -7.92 -10.57 -5.00
C MET A 209 -7.23 -10.33 -6.34
N ALA A 210 -7.84 -9.47 -7.17
CA ALA A 210 -7.21 -8.99 -8.39
C ALA A 210 -5.84 -8.37 -8.08
N PRO A 211 -4.83 -8.55 -8.96
CA PRO A 211 -3.52 -7.94 -8.75
C PRO A 211 -3.57 -6.43 -8.93
N GLU A 212 -2.64 -5.73 -8.32
CA GLU A 212 -2.41 -4.31 -8.59
C GLU A 212 -2.07 -4.10 -10.07
N ILE A 213 -2.68 -3.08 -10.71
CA ILE A 213 -2.47 -2.75 -12.12
C ILE A 213 -2.04 -1.29 -12.26
N CYS A 214 -0.73 -1.09 -12.47
CA CYS A 214 -0.15 0.21 -12.75
C CYS A 214 -0.30 0.58 -14.22
N VAL A 215 -0.54 1.88 -14.50
CA VAL A 215 -0.72 2.36 -15.88
C VAL A 215 0.45 3.19 -16.42
N GLY A 216 1.36 3.66 -15.55
CA GLY A 216 2.57 4.39 -15.96
C GLY A 216 3.60 3.49 -16.64
N TYR A 217 4.39 4.03 -17.59
CA TYR A 217 5.28 3.21 -18.42
C TYR A 217 6.43 2.53 -17.64
N SER A 218 6.77 2.99 -16.45
CA SER A 218 7.79 2.32 -15.63
C SER A 218 7.31 0.98 -15.07
N ARG A 219 6.00 0.78 -14.90
CA ARG A 219 5.41 -0.40 -14.25
C ARG A 219 4.27 -1.05 -15.04
N LEU A 220 3.88 -0.53 -16.19
CA LEU A 220 2.82 -1.09 -17.03
C LEU A 220 3.19 -2.50 -17.49
N ARG A 221 2.37 -3.49 -17.15
CA ARG A 221 2.58 -4.88 -17.52
C ARG A 221 1.47 -5.48 -18.37
N ARG A 222 0.25 -4.97 -18.24
CA ARG A 222 -0.96 -5.52 -18.89
C ARG A 222 -1.79 -4.40 -19.47
N PHE A 223 -1.56 -4.12 -20.76
CA PHE A 223 -2.24 -3.11 -21.54
C PHE A 223 -2.94 -3.74 -22.73
N GLY A 224 -4.25 -3.48 -22.91
CA GLY A 224 -5.09 -4.22 -23.83
C GLY A 224 -5.51 -3.48 -25.10
N ASN A 225 -5.24 -2.17 -25.22
CA ASN A 225 -5.52 -1.49 -26.50
C ASN A 225 -4.59 -2.01 -27.60
N ASN A 226 -5.12 -2.16 -28.80
CA ASN A 226 -4.36 -2.58 -29.99
C ASN A 226 -3.45 -1.46 -30.56
N GLN A 227 -3.21 -0.41 -29.80
CA GLN A 227 -2.44 0.77 -30.18
C GLN A 227 -1.19 0.88 -29.33
N THR A 228 -0.08 1.31 -29.93
CA THR A 228 1.16 1.57 -29.20
C THR A 228 1.09 2.92 -28.52
N LEU A 229 1.35 2.94 -27.21
CA LEU A 229 1.52 4.16 -26.43
C LEU A 229 2.90 4.76 -26.66
N LYS A 230 2.95 6.08 -26.86
CA LYS A 230 4.20 6.86 -26.93
C LYS A 230 4.43 7.57 -25.60
N PRO A 231 5.56 7.32 -24.91
CA PRO A 231 5.88 8.00 -23.65
C PRO A 231 5.89 9.52 -23.80
N ASP A 232 5.46 10.21 -22.76
CA ASP A 232 5.48 11.67 -22.58
C ASP A 232 4.84 12.46 -23.72
N SER A 233 3.91 11.81 -24.42
CA SER A 233 3.18 12.35 -25.57
C SER A 233 1.69 12.15 -25.45
N VAL A 234 0.90 12.95 -26.15
CA VAL A 234 -0.55 12.75 -26.21
C VAL A 234 -0.86 11.55 -27.11
N ASN A 235 -1.58 10.60 -26.55
CA ASN A 235 -2.08 9.40 -27.22
C ASN A 235 -3.60 9.45 -27.26
N PHE A 236 -4.20 9.29 -28.44
CA PHE A 236 -5.66 9.16 -28.60
C PHE A 236 -5.99 7.67 -28.74
N MET A 237 -6.55 7.11 -27.68
CA MET A 237 -6.80 5.69 -27.56
C MET A 237 -8.24 5.34 -27.93
N VAL A 238 -8.38 4.27 -28.71
CA VAL A 238 -9.68 3.71 -29.10
C VAL A 238 -9.94 2.48 -28.25
N ASP A 239 -11.09 2.45 -27.62
CA ASP A 239 -11.58 1.31 -26.85
C ASP A 239 -11.91 0.15 -27.81
N PRO A 240 -11.34 -1.05 -27.64
CA PRO A 240 -11.66 -2.19 -28.48
C PRO A 240 -13.07 -2.78 -28.26
N GLY A 241 -13.78 -2.34 -27.20
CA GLY A 241 -15.15 -2.77 -26.89
C GLY A 241 -15.26 -4.14 -26.22
N SER A 242 -14.15 -4.87 -26.04
CA SER A 242 -14.07 -6.08 -25.22
C SER A 242 -12.81 -6.05 -24.38
N HIS A 243 -12.93 -6.47 -23.10
CA HIS A 243 -11.88 -6.31 -22.11
C HIS A 243 -11.53 -7.63 -21.44
N ASP A 244 -10.25 -7.99 -21.51
CA ASP A 244 -9.70 -9.13 -20.78
C ASP A 244 -9.60 -8.87 -19.28
N ILE A 245 -9.67 -9.92 -18.48
CA ILE A 245 -9.56 -9.85 -17.03
C ILE A 245 -8.15 -9.40 -16.61
N ASN A 246 -8.11 -8.45 -15.67
CA ASN A 246 -6.89 -7.88 -15.09
C ASN A 246 -5.97 -7.21 -16.15
N VAL A 247 -6.57 -6.61 -17.17
CA VAL A 247 -5.91 -5.82 -18.20
C VAL A 247 -6.51 -4.42 -18.23
N VAL A 248 -5.67 -3.39 -18.26
CA VAL A 248 -6.11 -1.99 -18.33
C VAL A 248 -6.25 -1.55 -19.78
N TYR A 249 -7.29 -0.76 -20.02
CA TYR A 249 -7.58 -0.11 -21.31
C TYR A 249 -7.77 1.38 -21.12
N LEU A 250 -7.44 2.13 -22.14
CA LEU A 250 -7.66 3.58 -22.20
C LEU A 250 -8.60 3.92 -23.37
N ARG A 251 -9.49 4.89 -23.15
CA ARG A 251 -10.31 5.50 -24.17
C ARG A 251 -10.12 7.02 -24.13
N GLY A 252 -10.02 7.68 -25.28
CA GLY A 252 -9.83 9.13 -25.39
C GLY A 252 -8.38 9.57 -25.32
N GLY A 253 -8.14 10.83 -24.98
CA GLY A 253 -6.81 11.45 -25.00
C GLY A 253 -6.07 11.34 -23.68
N TRP A 254 -4.83 10.85 -23.71
CA TRP A 254 -3.98 10.65 -22.55
C TRP A 254 -2.51 10.97 -22.83
N ILE A 255 -1.83 11.63 -21.88
CA ILE A 255 -0.37 11.68 -21.86
C ILE A 255 0.10 10.48 -21.03
N TRP A 256 0.87 9.60 -21.64
CA TRP A 256 1.45 8.44 -20.95
C TRP A 256 2.75 8.83 -20.27
N GLN A 257 2.73 8.92 -18.95
CA GLN A 257 3.83 9.34 -18.11
C GLN A 257 4.53 8.16 -17.44
N ARG A 258 5.68 8.42 -16.81
CA ARG A 258 6.47 7.40 -16.11
C ARG A 258 5.65 6.62 -15.10
N GLU A 259 4.83 7.30 -14.30
CA GLU A 259 4.13 6.71 -13.16
C GLU A 259 2.62 6.57 -13.38
N GLY A 260 2.05 7.20 -14.38
CA GLY A 260 0.62 7.24 -14.60
C GLY A 260 0.19 7.69 -15.99
N VAL A 261 -1.08 7.99 -16.13
CA VAL A 261 -1.67 8.62 -17.32
C VAL A 261 -2.38 9.91 -16.93
N GLN A 262 -2.07 11.00 -17.62
CA GLN A 262 -2.74 12.29 -17.44
C GLN A 262 -3.78 12.48 -18.53
N TYR A 263 -4.99 12.83 -18.15
CA TYR A 263 -6.05 13.16 -19.08
C TYR A 263 -5.69 14.38 -19.94
N ARG A 264 -6.02 14.29 -21.23
CA ARG A 264 -5.93 15.38 -22.20
C ARG A 264 -7.19 15.42 -23.03
N PRO A 265 -8.04 16.46 -22.85
CA PRO A 265 -9.22 16.61 -23.70
C PRO A 265 -8.80 16.82 -25.17
N GLY A 266 -9.59 16.27 -26.08
CA GLY A 266 -9.37 16.38 -27.52
C GLY A 266 -9.63 15.05 -28.24
N GLY A 267 -9.56 15.08 -29.58
CA GLY A 267 -9.91 13.94 -30.40
C GLY A 267 -11.41 13.81 -30.66
N LYS A 268 -11.81 12.71 -31.31
CA LYS A 268 -13.22 12.44 -31.68
C LYS A 268 -14.04 11.88 -30.49
N ASP A 269 -13.39 11.36 -29.47
CA ASP A 269 -14.04 10.69 -28.34
C ASP A 269 -14.05 11.63 -27.12
N GLN A 270 -15.25 12.16 -26.81
CA GLN A 270 -15.45 13.04 -25.64
C GLN A 270 -15.59 12.27 -24.32
N ASN A 271 -15.59 10.93 -24.37
CA ASN A 271 -15.81 10.06 -23.22
C ASN A 271 -14.52 9.31 -22.82
N ALA A 272 -13.46 10.08 -22.51
CA ALA A 272 -12.22 9.48 -22.03
C ALA A 272 -12.47 8.63 -20.78
N ALA A 273 -11.81 7.47 -20.69
CA ALA A 273 -11.88 6.60 -19.53
C ALA A 273 -10.59 5.77 -19.33
N VAL A 274 -10.30 5.44 -18.08
CA VAL A 274 -9.45 4.30 -17.72
C VAL A 274 -10.38 3.15 -17.38
N ILE A 275 -10.26 2.03 -18.09
CA ILE A 275 -11.19 0.90 -18.03
C ILE A 275 -10.43 -0.35 -17.57
N MET A 276 -11.04 -1.13 -16.70
CA MET A 276 -10.49 -2.39 -16.27
C MET A 276 -11.56 -3.37 -15.83
N LYS A 277 -11.50 -4.58 -16.39
CA LYS A 277 -12.26 -5.73 -15.88
C LYS A 277 -11.39 -6.49 -14.90
N TYR A 278 -11.71 -6.42 -13.60
CA TYR A 278 -10.99 -7.14 -12.55
C TYR A 278 -11.60 -8.52 -12.27
N SER A 279 -10.77 -9.47 -11.81
CA SER A 279 -11.21 -10.84 -11.53
C SER A 279 -12.09 -10.91 -10.29
N THR A 280 -11.59 -10.40 -9.18
CA THR A 280 -12.24 -10.48 -7.86
C THR A 280 -11.81 -9.33 -6.96
N ALA A 281 -12.78 -8.66 -6.34
CA ALA A 281 -12.54 -7.66 -5.29
C ALA A 281 -13.82 -7.36 -4.51
N LYS A 282 -13.70 -7.04 -3.23
CA LYS A 282 -14.76 -6.41 -2.43
C LYS A 282 -14.59 -4.90 -2.32
N ARG A 283 -13.37 -4.42 -2.47
CA ARG A 283 -13.02 -3.00 -2.47
C ARG A 283 -12.19 -2.70 -3.72
N VAL A 284 -12.53 -1.65 -4.43
CA VAL A 284 -11.72 -1.15 -5.54
C VAL A 284 -11.21 0.23 -5.18
N HIS A 285 -9.90 0.39 -5.27
CA HIS A 285 -9.22 1.64 -5.04
C HIS A 285 -8.54 2.12 -6.32
N GLY A 286 -8.37 3.43 -6.43
CA GLY A 286 -7.53 4.06 -7.44
C GLY A 286 -6.52 5.00 -6.79
N ILE A 287 -5.24 4.88 -7.13
CA ILE A 287 -4.28 5.93 -6.82
C ILE A 287 -4.41 6.97 -7.91
N MET A 288 -4.77 8.19 -7.51
CA MET A 288 -5.10 9.28 -8.41
C MET A 288 -4.62 10.61 -7.84
N GLY A 289 -4.44 11.58 -8.72
CA GLY A 289 -4.08 12.95 -8.37
C GLY A 289 -4.47 13.93 -9.46
N THR A 290 -3.91 15.12 -9.38
CA THR A 290 -4.07 16.19 -10.37
C THR A 290 -2.69 16.73 -10.77
N SER A 291 -2.55 17.15 -12.03
CA SER A 291 -1.27 17.61 -12.58
C SER A 291 -0.86 19.01 -12.15
N ASP A 292 -1.78 19.79 -11.58
CA ASP A 292 -1.56 21.19 -11.21
C ASP A 292 -1.82 21.46 -9.71
N GLY A 293 -2.09 20.41 -8.93
CA GLY A 293 -2.38 20.48 -7.49
C GLY A 293 -3.73 21.12 -7.13
N LYS A 294 -4.54 21.51 -8.12
CA LYS A 294 -5.90 22.01 -7.88
C LYS A 294 -6.88 20.85 -7.81
N PRO A 295 -8.00 20.99 -7.09
CA PRO A 295 -9.00 19.95 -7.05
C PRO A 295 -9.49 19.54 -8.44
N GLY A 296 -9.67 18.23 -8.62
CA GLY A 296 -10.23 17.62 -9.80
C GLY A 296 -11.47 16.79 -9.48
N LYS A 297 -12.11 16.25 -10.50
CA LYS A 297 -13.30 15.42 -10.38
C LYS A 297 -13.30 14.32 -11.43
N MET A 298 -13.84 13.17 -11.06
CA MET A 298 -14.06 12.06 -11.99
C MET A 298 -15.38 11.35 -11.69
N GLU A 299 -15.92 10.65 -12.68
CA GLU A 299 -17.03 9.73 -12.54
C GLU A 299 -16.56 8.28 -12.45
N ILE A 300 -17.40 7.45 -11.83
CA ILE A 300 -17.17 6.02 -11.66
C ILE A 300 -18.36 5.28 -12.24
N LYS A 301 -18.08 4.27 -13.07
CA LYS A 301 -19.09 3.29 -13.48
C LYS A 301 -18.62 1.88 -13.14
N LEU A 302 -19.57 1.02 -12.84
CA LEU A 302 -19.37 -0.39 -12.61
C LEU A 302 -20.33 -1.17 -13.53
N ASP A 303 -19.78 -2.01 -14.42
CA ASP A 303 -20.52 -2.72 -15.47
C ASP A 303 -21.41 -1.76 -16.32
N GLY A 304 -20.83 -0.61 -16.69
CA GLY A 304 -21.47 0.41 -17.51
C GLY A 304 -22.48 1.32 -16.79
N ASN A 305 -22.80 1.05 -15.52
CA ASN A 305 -23.79 1.80 -14.73
C ASN A 305 -23.12 2.61 -13.62
N HIS A 306 -23.75 3.73 -13.22
CA HIS A 306 -23.35 4.43 -12.01
C HIS A 306 -23.59 3.58 -10.76
N LEU A 307 -22.78 3.80 -9.72
CA LEU A 307 -22.84 3.04 -8.48
C LEU A 307 -24.17 3.27 -7.74
N THR A 308 -24.70 2.24 -7.12
CA THR A 308 -25.76 2.38 -6.10
C THR A 308 -25.17 2.90 -4.78
N LYS A 309 -26.00 3.33 -3.85
CA LYS A 309 -25.58 3.79 -2.51
C LYS A 309 -24.75 2.74 -1.76
N GLU A 310 -25.11 1.47 -1.90
CA GLU A 310 -24.45 0.34 -1.27
C GLU A 310 -23.08 0.04 -1.88
N GLN A 311 -22.89 0.43 -3.15
CA GLN A 311 -21.64 0.22 -3.89
C GLN A 311 -20.63 1.37 -3.72
N LEU A 312 -21.05 2.50 -3.14
CA LEU A 312 -20.15 3.62 -2.93
C LEU A 312 -19.01 3.25 -1.98
N GLY A 313 -17.79 3.40 -2.45
CA GLY A 313 -16.60 3.44 -1.60
C GLY A 313 -16.58 4.75 -0.79
N ARG A 314 -15.72 4.79 0.23
CA ARG A 314 -15.62 5.93 1.14
C ARG A 314 -15.37 7.28 0.47
N ASN A 315 -14.66 7.30 -0.66
CA ASN A 315 -14.32 8.52 -1.39
C ASN A 315 -15.24 8.81 -2.57
N ALA A 316 -16.28 7.99 -2.78
CA ALA A 316 -17.29 8.17 -3.81
C ALA A 316 -18.60 8.69 -3.20
N LYS A 317 -19.34 9.45 -3.99
CA LYS A 317 -20.68 9.96 -3.64
C LYS A 317 -21.57 10.00 -4.86
N LEU A 318 -22.88 10.10 -4.65
CA LEU A 318 -23.82 10.41 -5.71
C LEU A 318 -24.05 11.92 -5.81
N GLU A 319 -24.03 12.43 -7.03
CA GLU A 319 -24.54 13.75 -7.41
C GLU A 319 -25.70 13.55 -8.41
N GLY A 320 -26.93 13.59 -7.88
CA GLY A 320 -28.08 13.04 -8.61
C GLY A 320 -27.92 11.52 -8.77
N ASP A 321 -28.00 11.04 -10.01
CA ASP A 321 -27.83 9.61 -10.35
C ASP A 321 -26.38 9.28 -10.79
N ILE A 322 -25.46 10.24 -10.70
CA ILE A 322 -24.09 10.08 -11.17
C ILE A 322 -23.15 9.80 -9.98
N SER A 323 -22.41 8.71 -10.03
CA SER A 323 -21.38 8.40 -9.02
C SER A 323 -20.08 9.12 -9.36
N VAL A 324 -19.55 9.91 -8.42
CA VAL A 324 -18.38 10.77 -8.60
C VAL A 324 -17.42 10.65 -7.43
N ALA A 325 -16.15 11.03 -7.66
CA ALA A 325 -15.20 11.34 -6.61
C ALA A 325 -14.50 12.68 -6.89
N SER A 326 -14.22 13.43 -5.80
CA SER A 326 -13.40 14.63 -5.84
C SER A 326 -11.95 14.26 -5.56
N ILE A 327 -11.01 14.78 -6.37
CA ILE A 327 -9.58 14.56 -6.24
C ILE A 327 -8.95 15.82 -5.66
N GLU A 328 -8.58 15.81 -4.40
CA GLU A 328 -8.04 16.98 -3.70
C GLU A 328 -6.51 16.98 -3.63
N TRP A 329 -5.92 15.80 -3.51
CA TRP A 329 -4.48 15.57 -3.46
C TRP A 329 -4.17 14.11 -3.86
N PRO A 330 -2.93 13.77 -4.24
CA PRO A 330 -2.63 12.42 -4.70
C PRO A 330 -2.56 11.42 -3.54
N PHE A 331 -3.49 10.45 -3.52
CA PHE A 331 -3.51 9.31 -2.58
C PHE A 331 -4.34 8.16 -3.12
N MET A 332 -4.54 7.11 -2.31
CA MET A 332 -5.38 5.96 -2.62
C MET A 332 -6.84 6.25 -2.25
N TYR A 333 -7.68 6.44 -3.26
CA TYR A 333 -9.12 6.66 -3.14
C TYR A 333 -9.86 5.33 -3.12
N ASN A 334 -10.65 5.06 -2.08
CA ASN A 334 -11.58 3.94 -2.05
C ASN A 334 -12.84 4.31 -2.85
N LEU A 335 -13.05 3.65 -3.99
CA LEU A 335 -14.04 4.03 -5.00
C LEU A 335 -15.29 3.17 -4.95
N VAL A 336 -15.10 1.84 -4.84
CA VAL A 336 -16.18 0.86 -4.91
C VAL A 336 -16.11 -0.06 -3.70
N ARG A 337 -17.28 -0.39 -3.19
CA ARG A 337 -17.52 -1.43 -2.20
C ARG A 337 -18.55 -2.41 -2.73
N THR A 338 -18.28 -3.71 -2.64
CA THR A 338 -19.23 -4.77 -2.98
C THR A 338 -19.17 -5.89 -1.95
N GLU A 339 -20.25 -6.63 -1.80
CA GLU A 339 -20.27 -7.83 -0.95
C GLU A 339 -19.90 -9.09 -1.74
N LYS A 340 -20.10 -9.06 -3.07
CA LYS A 340 -19.78 -10.17 -3.97
C LYS A 340 -18.34 -10.07 -4.48
N THR A 341 -17.70 -11.22 -4.64
CA THR A 341 -16.32 -11.39 -5.14
C THR A 341 -16.32 -11.90 -6.58
N GLU A 342 -17.10 -11.27 -7.44
CA GLU A 342 -17.22 -11.63 -8.86
C GLU A 342 -16.42 -10.69 -9.76
N ALA A 343 -16.09 -11.16 -10.96
CA ALA A 343 -15.46 -10.32 -11.98
C ALA A 343 -16.40 -9.20 -12.40
N ARG A 344 -15.92 -7.96 -12.38
CA ARG A 344 -16.67 -6.77 -12.77
C ARG A 344 -15.78 -5.80 -13.54
N GLU A 345 -16.40 -4.88 -14.25
CA GLU A 345 -15.72 -3.87 -15.02
C GLU A 345 -15.91 -2.48 -14.40
N ILE A 346 -14.80 -1.80 -14.13
CA ILE A 346 -14.80 -0.42 -13.64
C ILE A 346 -14.33 0.53 -14.74
N GLU A 347 -15.04 1.65 -14.87
CA GLU A 347 -14.63 2.78 -15.70
C GLU A 347 -14.41 4.01 -14.80
N ILE A 348 -13.24 4.64 -14.95
CA ILE A 348 -12.89 5.92 -14.33
C ILE A 348 -12.88 6.98 -15.42
N ILE A 349 -13.83 7.90 -15.34
CA ILE A 349 -14.11 8.90 -16.40
C ILE A 349 -13.69 10.29 -15.87
N PRO A 350 -12.63 10.92 -16.39
CA PRO A 350 -12.21 12.25 -15.95
C PRO A 350 -13.29 13.31 -16.25
N ARG A 351 -13.48 14.22 -15.29
CA ARG A 351 -14.35 15.41 -15.42
C ARG A 351 -13.58 16.71 -15.21
N SER A 352 -12.27 16.61 -15.05
CA SER A 352 -11.35 17.74 -14.95
C SER A 352 -10.12 17.48 -15.81
N ASP A 353 -9.64 18.48 -16.53
CA ASP A 353 -8.52 18.38 -17.46
C ASP A 353 -7.17 18.08 -16.80
N ASN A 354 -7.08 18.32 -15.49
CA ASN A 354 -5.90 18.08 -14.67
C ASN A 354 -5.83 16.67 -14.08
N PHE A 355 -6.78 15.78 -14.37
CA PHE A 355 -6.86 14.45 -13.78
C PHE A 355 -5.66 13.57 -14.18
N VAL A 356 -5.10 12.87 -13.16
CA VAL A 356 -4.02 11.87 -13.33
C VAL A 356 -4.42 10.58 -12.64
N PHE A 357 -4.29 9.46 -13.34
CA PHE A 357 -4.50 8.11 -12.80
C PHE A 357 -3.19 7.33 -12.79
N TYR A 358 -2.89 6.64 -11.69
CA TYR A 358 -1.63 5.91 -11.50
C TYR A 358 -1.82 4.40 -11.47
N THR A 359 -2.78 3.90 -10.66
CA THR A 359 -2.94 2.45 -10.48
C THR A 359 -4.32 2.07 -9.93
N PHE A 360 -4.76 0.86 -10.26
CA PHE A 360 -5.85 0.18 -9.55
C PHE A 360 -5.28 -0.71 -8.45
N VAL A 361 -5.93 -0.69 -7.29
CA VAL A 361 -5.59 -1.49 -6.11
C VAL A 361 -6.86 -2.15 -5.57
N PHE A 362 -6.75 -3.36 -5.04
CA PHE A 362 -7.90 -4.19 -4.67
C PHE A 362 -7.82 -4.68 -3.21
N GLY A 363 -9.01 -4.76 -2.57
CA GLY A 363 -9.22 -5.25 -1.21
C GLY A 363 -10.42 -6.18 -1.07
#